data_7b6ce3f6cc91dcfa8302678dbbe38037
#
_entry.id   7b6ce3f6cc91dcfa8302678dbbe38037
#
_cell.length_a   1.000
_cell.length_b   1.000
_cell.length_c   1.000
_cell.angle_alpha   90.00
_cell.angle_beta   90.00
_cell.angle_gamma   90.00
#
_symmetry.space_group_name_H-M   'P 1'
#
loop_
_entity.id
_entity.type
_entity.pdbx_description
1 polymer ?
#
loop_
_entity_poly.entity_id
_entity_poly.type
_entity_poly.pdbx_seq_one_letter_code
_entity_poly.pdbx_strand_id
1 'polypeptide(L)'
;MKFHYAGKYSGNPDDIPCLDHEPGAVQFKEAKDPKQLSGIMTIISVAIIFFFFILSCIRARDAVFSYAGIFLYLLTIVPHEFLHAICFKDDVYMFHDLKHGMLFMAGPERMSKGHFIFKCLLPSIVLGFIPFIIFWINPKLTVLATLGTLGIASAAGDFYNVRNALRQVPKGGRIYQHKYDTFWYMPEK
;
A
#
# COMPACT_ATOMS: atom_id res chain seq x y z
N MET A 1 0.11 -19.12 -6.93
CA MET A 1 -0.75 -18.22 -6.16
C MET A 1 -2.17 -18.71 -6.23
N LYS A 2 -2.83 -18.92 -5.11
CA LYS A 2 -4.28 -19.12 -5.01
C LYS A 2 -4.88 -17.94 -4.27
N PHE A 3 -5.87 -17.31 -4.88
CA PHE A 3 -6.60 -16.18 -4.29
C PHE A 3 -7.79 -16.71 -3.49
N HIS A 4 -7.92 -16.25 -2.25
CA HIS A 4 -9.02 -16.60 -1.36
C HIS A 4 -9.73 -15.33 -0.89
N TYR A 5 -11.03 -15.24 -1.10
CA TYR A 5 -11.84 -14.21 -0.46
C TYR A 5 -12.25 -14.66 0.93
N ALA A 6 -11.59 -14.13 1.96
CA ALA A 6 -11.83 -14.49 3.36
C ALA A 6 -13.06 -13.77 3.97
N GLY A 7 -13.61 -12.76 3.28
CA GLY A 7 -14.80 -12.07 3.70
C GLY A 7 -14.54 -10.97 4.74
N LYS A 8 -15.52 -10.80 5.66
CA LYS A 8 -15.42 -9.75 6.68
C LYS A 8 -14.40 -10.13 7.74
N TYR A 9 -13.48 -9.20 8.00
CA TYR A 9 -12.55 -9.35 9.11
C TYR A 9 -13.29 -9.22 10.45
N SER A 10 -13.04 -10.19 11.35
CA SER A 10 -13.72 -10.28 12.65
C SER A 10 -13.21 -9.25 13.68
N GLY A 11 -12.02 -8.70 13.46
CA GLY A 11 -11.27 -7.94 14.45
C GLY A 11 -10.29 -8.79 15.26
N ASN A 12 -10.30 -10.13 15.06
CA ASN A 12 -9.36 -11.03 15.72
C ASN A 12 -8.13 -11.28 14.82
N PRO A 13 -6.92 -10.89 15.26
CA PRO A 13 -5.69 -11.15 14.51
C PRO A 13 -5.42 -12.64 14.22
N ASP A 14 -5.99 -13.55 15.01
CA ASP A 14 -5.79 -15.00 14.83
C ASP A 14 -6.51 -15.55 13.59
N ASP A 15 -7.45 -14.79 13.02
CA ASP A 15 -8.13 -15.17 11.77
C ASP A 15 -7.26 -14.92 10.52
N ILE A 16 -6.14 -14.19 10.67
CA ILE A 16 -5.23 -13.89 9.57
C ILE A 16 -4.24 -15.06 9.42
N PRO A 17 -4.23 -15.76 8.27
CA PRO A 17 -3.27 -16.82 8.02
C PRO A 17 -1.84 -16.29 8.15
N CYS A 18 -1.06 -16.95 9.01
CA CYS A 18 0.32 -16.55 9.28
C CYS A 18 1.24 -17.78 9.33
N LEU A 19 2.53 -17.52 9.21
CA LEU A 19 3.60 -18.51 9.40
C LEU A 19 4.05 -18.50 10.85
N ASP A 20 4.65 -19.61 11.30
CA ASP A 20 5.39 -19.64 12.55
C ASP A 20 6.56 -18.65 12.52
N HIS A 21 6.93 -18.16 13.70
CA HIS A 21 8.05 -17.25 13.82
C HIS A 21 9.37 -17.91 13.42
N GLU A 22 10.16 -17.17 12.65
CA GLU A 22 11.52 -17.58 12.31
C GLU A 22 12.47 -17.36 13.50
N PRO A 23 13.45 -18.24 13.71
CA PRO A 23 14.50 -18.02 14.70
C PRO A 23 15.17 -16.66 14.49
N GLY A 24 15.31 -15.88 15.57
CA GLY A 24 15.91 -14.56 15.53
C GLY A 24 15.08 -13.50 14.79
N ALA A 25 13.79 -13.74 14.56
CA ALA A 25 12.90 -12.75 13.94
C ALA A 25 12.75 -11.50 14.80
N VAL A 26 12.81 -10.35 14.14
CA VAL A 26 12.69 -9.03 14.77
C VAL A 26 11.45 -8.33 14.23
N GLN A 27 10.58 -7.91 15.14
CA GLN A 27 9.39 -7.13 14.80
C GLN A 27 9.79 -5.74 14.28
N PHE A 28 9.09 -5.23 13.27
CA PHE A 28 9.25 -3.85 12.83
C PHE A 28 8.94 -2.88 13.97
N LYS A 29 9.77 -1.85 14.08
CA LYS A 29 9.48 -0.70 14.94
C LYS A 29 8.50 0.20 14.24
N GLU A 30 7.24 -0.02 14.48
CA GLU A 30 6.12 0.73 13.90
C GLU A 30 5.17 1.23 15.00
N ALA A 31 4.28 2.15 14.67
CA ALA A 31 3.30 2.64 15.63
C ALA A 31 2.35 1.51 16.02
N LYS A 32 2.31 1.17 17.32
CA LYS A 32 1.49 0.08 17.86
C LYS A 32 0.04 0.50 18.10
N ASP A 33 -0.18 1.79 18.38
CA ASP A 33 -1.53 2.32 18.55
C ASP A 33 -2.18 2.56 17.18
N PRO A 34 -3.32 1.90 16.88
CA PRO A 34 -4.03 2.08 15.62
C PRO A 34 -4.40 3.54 15.31
N LYS A 35 -4.73 4.33 16.35
CA LYS A 35 -5.05 5.76 16.17
C LYS A 35 -3.81 6.56 15.77
N GLN A 36 -2.67 6.30 16.40
CA GLN A 36 -1.41 6.93 16.04
C GLN A 36 -1.01 6.57 14.61
N LEU A 37 -1.11 5.28 14.24
CA LEU A 37 -0.82 4.82 12.89
C LEU A 37 -1.72 5.50 11.86
N SER A 38 -3.04 5.51 12.09
CA SER A 38 -4.01 6.18 11.22
C SER A 38 -3.71 7.68 11.09
N GLY A 39 -3.34 8.35 12.17
CA GLY A 39 -2.93 9.75 12.15
C GLY A 39 -1.69 9.99 11.26
N ILE A 40 -0.67 9.16 11.38
CA ILE A 40 0.53 9.23 10.53
C ILE A 40 0.15 9.03 9.05
N MET A 41 -0.66 8.02 8.73
CA MET A 41 -1.10 7.77 7.35
C MET A 41 -1.89 8.95 6.78
N THR A 42 -2.79 9.51 7.58
CA THR A 42 -3.59 10.69 7.18
C THR A 42 -2.69 11.88 6.87
N ILE A 43 -1.71 12.18 7.72
CA ILE A 43 -0.76 13.29 7.49
C ILE A 43 0.02 13.06 6.20
N ILE A 44 0.54 11.84 5.96
CA ILE A 44 1.27 11.50 4.74
C ILE A 44 0.36 11.67 3.51
N SER A 45 -0.86 11.13 3.55
CA SER A 45 -1.82 11.23 2.45
C SER A 45 -2.16 12.69 2.12
N VAL A 46 -2.45 13.51 3.12
CA VAL A 46 -2.77 14.93 2.95
C VAL A 46 -1.58 15.69 2.36
N ALA A 47 -0.37 15.43 2.85
CA ALA A 47 0.84 16.05 2.31
C ALA A 47 1.06 15.67 0.84
N ILE A 48 0.85 14.41 0.46
CA ILE A 48 0.94 13.93 -0.91
C ILE A 48 -0.12 14.61 -1.79
N ILE A 49 -1.38 14.64 -1.35
CA ILE A 49 -2.47 15.28 -2.10
C ILE A 49 -2.12 16.75 -2.35
N PHE A 50 -1.71 17.47 -1.32
CA PHE A 50 -1.37 18.90 -1.44
C PHE A 50 -0.20 19.12 -2.40
N PHE A 51 0.85 18.32 -2.28
CA PHE A 51 2.02 18.41 -3.14
C PHE A 51 1.66 18.16 -4.62
N PHE A 52 0.98 17.05 -4.93
CA PHE A 52 0.64 16.71 -6.31
C PHE A 52 -0.46 17.59 -6.88
N PHE A 53 -1.37 18.11 -6.05
CA PHE A 53 -2.35 19.12 -6.46
C PHE A 53 -1.66 20.40 -6.90
N ILE A 54 -0.72 20.94 -6.12
CA ILE A 54 0.07 22.13 -6.50
C ILE A 54 0.80 21.87 -7.80
N LEU A 55 1.49 20.74 -7.95
CA LEU A 55 2.17 20.39 -9.19
C LEU A 55 1.21 20.36 -10.38
N SER A 56 0.00 19.83 -10.18
CA SER A 56 -1.02 19.79 -11.23
C SER A 56 -1.46 21.18 -11.66
N CYS A 57 -1.70 22.07 -10.70
CA CYS A 57 -2.08 23.46 -10.99
C CYS A 57 -0.96 24.22 -11.73
N ILE A 58 0.29 24.06 -11.31
CA ILE A 58 1.45 24.65 -11.99
C ILE A 58 1.55 24.14 -13.44
N ARG A 59 1.39 22.82 -13.64
CA ARG A 59 1.51 22.20 -14.96
C ARG A 59 0.40 22.60 -15.92
N ALA A 60 -0.84 22.63 -15.45
CA ALA A 60 -2.01 22.99 -16.24
C ALA A 60 -2.19 24.51 -16.39
N ARG A 61 -1.54 25.31 -15.53
CA ARG A 61 -1.75 26.78 -15.38
C ARG A 61 -3.19 27.15 -15.01
N ASP A 62 -3.89 26.26 -14.33
CA ASP A 62 -5.26 26.40 -13.86
C ASP A 62 -5.51 25.48 -12.69
N ALA A 63 -6.63 25.67 -11.97
CA ALA A 63 -7.05 24.77 -10.93
C ALA A 63 -7.45 23.41 -11.52
N VAL A 64 -6.79 22.34 -11.05
CA VAL A 64 -7.01 20.98 -11.56
C VAL A 64 -7.78 20.18 -10.54
N PHE A 65 -9.06 19.96 -10.82
CA PHE A 65 -9.92 19.10 -10.04
C PHE A 65 -10.93 18.40 -10.96
N SER A 66 -11.09 17.09 -10.80
CA SER A 66 -12.01 16.32 -11.63
C SER A 66 -12.86 15.34 -10.82
N TYR A 67 -14.17 15.53 -10.81
CA TYR A 67 -15.11 14.56 -10.22
C TYR A 67 -15.02 13.19 -10.89
N ALA A 68 -14.82 13.15 -12.22
CA ALA A 68 -14.59 11.91 -12.95
C ALA A 68 -13.30 11.21 -12.48
N GLY A 69 -12.25 11.98 -12.17
CA GLY A 69 -11.01 11.45 -11.61
C GLY A 69 -11.20 10.84 -10.23
N ILE A 70 -12.04 11.46 -9.38
CA ILE A 70 -12.41 10.89 -8.06
C ILE A 70 -13.20 9.60 -8.26
N PHE A 71 -14.20 9.62 -9.14
CA PHE A 71 -15.00 8.42 -9.42
C PHE A 71 -14.14 7.25 -9.93
N LEU A 72 -13.23 7.52 -10.86
CA LEU A 72 -12.30 6.50 -11.35
C LEU A 72 -11.37 6.00 -10.22
N TYR A 73 -10.88 6.91 -9.35
CA TYR A 73 -10.09 6.50 -8.20
C TYR A 73 -10.86 5.53 -7.29
N LEU A 74 -12.13 5.80 -6.99
CA LEU A 74 -12.93 4.89 -6.17
C LEU A 74 -13.04 3.49 -6.79
N LEU A 75 -13.10 3.40 -8.11
CA LEU A 75 -13.08 2.11 -8.81
C LEU A 75 -11.72 1.41 -8.74
N THR A 76 -10.64 2.12 -8.43
CA THR A 76 -9.29 1.53 -8.29
C THR A 76 -9.01 0.92 -6.92
N ILE A 77 -9.87 1.08 -5.93
CA ILE A 77 -9.65 0.56 -4.56
C ILE A 77 -9.45 -0.96 -4.57
N VAL A 78 -10.34 -1.69 -5.25
CA VAL A 78 -10.20 -3.15 -5.36
C VAL A 78 -9.01 -3.55 -6.25
N PRO A 79 -8.82 -2.99 -7.45
CA PRO A 79 -7.60 -3.18 -8.24
C PRO A 79 -6.29 -2.92 -7.47
N HIS A 80 -6.25 -1.94 -6.58
CA HIS A 80 -5.09 -1.65 -5.73
C HIS A 80 -4.68 -2.89 -4.91
N GLU A 81 -5.64 -3.48 -4.22
CA GLU A 81 -5.39 -4.70 -3.43
C GLU A 81 -5.01 -5.89 -4.32
N PHE A 82 -5.60 -6.02 -5.50
CA PHE A 82 -5.20 -7.07 -6.45
C PHE A 82 -3.75 -6.91 -6.93
N LEU A 83 -3.25 -5.69 -7.08
CA LEU A 83 -1.85 -5.43 -7.42
C LEU A 83 -0.90 -5.88 -6.29
N HIS A 84 -1.31 -5.80 -5.03
CA HIS A 84 -0.58 -6.45 -3.94
C HIS A 84 -0.64 -7.98 -4.06
N ALA A 85 -1.84 -8.53 -4.31
CA ALA A 85 -2.07 -9.96 -4.37
C ALA A 85 -1.19 -10.66 -5.42
N ILE A 86 -1.07 -10.11 -6.63
CA ILE A 86 -0.27 -10.71 -7.70
C ILE A 86 1.22 -10.81 -7.39
N CYS A 87 1.69 -10.11 -6.35
CA CYS A 87 3.07 -10.22 -5.87
C CYS A 87 3.29 -11.42 -4.95
N PHE A 88 2.23 -12.09 -4.49
CA PHE A 88 2.36 -13.31 -3.71
C PHE A 88 2.59 -14.52 -4.63
N LYS A 89 3.41 -15.46 -4.19
CA LYS A 89 3.65 -16.73 -4.87
C LYS A 89 2.72 -17.83 -4.37
N ASP A 90 2.45 -17.78 -3.07
CA ASP A 90 1.61 -18.74 -2.33
C ASP A 90 0.17 -18.25 -2.20
N ASP A 91 -0.55 -18.75 -1.22
CA ASP A 91 -1.93 -18.38 -0.96
C ASP A 91 -2.01 -16.94 -0.43
N VAL A 92 -2.98 -16.19 -0.95
CA VAL A 92 -3.28 -14.82 -0.52
C VAL A 92 -4.76 -14.68 -0.21
N TYR A 93 -5.04 -13.98 0.87
CA TYR A 93 -6.37 -13.83 1.44
C TYR A 93 -6.77 -12.35 1.43
N MET A 94 -7.96 -12.07 0.86
CA MET A 94 -8.53 -10.72 0.87
C MET A 94 -9.57 -10.61 1.99
N PHE A 95 -9.37 -9.64 2.86
CA PHE A 95 -10.29 -9.28 3.93
C PHE A 95 -10.87 -7.89 3.68
N HIS A 96 -12.09 -7.66 4.17
CA HIS A 96 -12.67 -6.33 4.26
C HIS A 96 -13.13 -6.02 5.67
N ASP A 97 -12.94 -4.78 6.09
CA ASP A 97 -13.52 -4.20 7.30
C ASP A 97 -14.16 -2.85 6.94
N LEU A 98 -15.41 -2.92 6.50
CA LEU A 98 -16.15 -1.74 6.07
C LEU A 98 -16.41 -0.75 7.22
N LYS A 99 -16.39 -1.23 8.48
CA LYS A 99 -16.55 -0.36 9.64
C LYS A 99 -15.39 0.62 9.79
N HIS A 100 -14.20 0.17 9.45
CA HIS A 100 -12.99 1.00 9.48
C HIS A 100 -12.53 1.45 8.08
N GLY A 101 -13.34 1.17 7.03
CA GLY A 101 -13.01 1.55 5.66
C GLY A 101 -11.78 0.84 5.11
N MET A 102 -11.49 -0.38 5.58
CA MET A 102 -10.31 -1.13 5.19
C MET A 102 -10.65 -2.27 4.26
N LEU A 103 -9.84 -2.41 3.22
CA LEU A 103 -9.68 -3.59 2.40
C LEU A 103 -8.19 -3.93 2.43
N PHE A 104 -7.83 -5.19 2.68
CA PHE A 104 -6.41 -5.55 2.75
C PHE A 104 -6.16 -7.00 2.34
N MET A 105 -4.94 -7.23 1.85
CA MET A 105 -4.44 -8.55 1.51
C MET A 105 -3.45 -9.05 2.56
N ALA A 106 -3.61 -10.30 2.96
CA ALA A 106 -2.68 -10.99 3.84
C ALA A 106 -2.34 -12.37 3.27
N GLY A 107 -1.11 -12.80 3.48
CA GLY A 107 -0.69 -14.13 3.04
C GLY A 107 0.55 -14.61 3.78
N PRO A 108 0.63 -15.93 4.08
CA PRO A 108 1.72 -16.53 4.82
C PRO A 108 2.96 -16.73 3.95
N GLU A 109 3.59 -15.64 3.51
CA GLU A 109 4.76 -15.70 2.63
C GLU A 109 5.97 -14.95 3.19
N ARG A 110 7.15 -15.54 3.02
CA ARG A 110 8.45 -14.93 3.35
C ARG A 110 9.06 -14.29 2.11
N MET A 111 9.03 -12.97 2.04
CA MET A 111 9.51 -12.21 0.90
C MET A 111 10.94 -11.71 1.10
N SER A 112 11.72 -11.61 0.03
CA SER A 112 12.96 -10.83 0.09
C SER A 112 12.64 -9.34 0.31
N LYS A 113 13.58 -8.58 0.90
CA LYS A 113 13.42 -7.12 1.08
C LYS A 113 13.02 -6.40 -0.21
N GLY A 114 13.66 -6.73 -1.33
CA GLY A 114 13.35 -6.11 -2.63
C GLY A 114 11.94 -6.46 -3.12
N HIS A 115 11.52 -7.70 -2.98
CA HIS A 115 10.17 -8.15 -3.37
C HIS A 115 9.09 -7.48 -2.51
N PHE A 116 9.30 -7.39 -1.20
CA PHE A 116 8.37 -6.68 -0.30
C PHE A 116 8.22 -5.21 -0.69
N ILE A 117 9.34 -4.51 -0.96
CA ILE A 117 9.30 -3.11 -1.42
C ILE A 117 8.56 -3.00 -2.75
N PHE A 118 8.85 -3.90 -3.71
CA PHE A 118 8.14 -3.92 -5.00
C PHE A 118 6.63 -4.13 -4.82
N LYS A 119 6.23 -5.11 -3.99
CA LYS A 119 4.83 -5.36 -3.65
C LYS A 119 4.14 -4.09 -3.14
N CYS A 120 4.75 -3.39 -2.20
CA CYS A 120 4.19 -2.15 -1.63
C CYS A 120 4.11 -1.02 -2.67
N LEU A 121 5.09 -0.88 -3.57
CA LEU A 121 5.11 0.21 -4.53
C LEU A 121 4.25 -0.02 -5.77
N LEU A 122 3.97 -1.27 -6.13
CA LEU A 122 3.30 -1.60 -7.38
C LEU A 122 1.96 -0.90 -7.60
N PRO A 123 1.03 -0.85 -6.61
CA PRO A 123 -0.24 -0.14 -6.80
C PRO A 123 -0.05 1.35 -7.05
N SER A 124 0.81 2.01 -6.27
CA SER A 124 1.06 3.44 -6.45
C SER A 124 1.72 3.76 -7.80
N ILE A 125 2.59 2.88 -8.30
CA ILE A 125 3.18 3.03 -9.63
C ILE A 125 2.08 2.94 -10.70
N VAL A 126 1.27 1.88 -10.68
CA VAL A 126 0.30 1.59 -11.75
C VAL A 126 -0.90 2.54 -11.70
N LEU A 127 -1.47 2.76 -10.53
CA LEU A 127 -2.72 3.51 -10.36
C LEU A 127 -2.52 4.97 -9.97
N GLY A 128 -1.28 5.34 -9.62
CA GLY A 128 -0.92 6.68 -9.20
C GLY A 128 0.06 7.36 -10.15
N PHE A 129 1.33 6.93 -10.12
CA PHE A 129 2.39 7.61 -10.88
C PHE A 129 2.19 7.54 -12.38
N ILE A 130 1.78 6.41 -12.96
CA ILE A 130 1.54 6.29 -14.41
C ILE A 130 0.44 7.26 -14.87
N PRO A 131 -0.77 7.31 -14.29
CA PRO A 131 -1.78 8.30 -14.64
C PRO A 131 -1.26 9.74 -14.48
N PHE A 132 -0.54 10.04 -13.41
CA PHE A 132 0.00 11.37 -13.18
C PHE A 132 1.04 11.77 -14.24
N ILE A 133 1.93 10.86 -14.64
CA ILE A 133 2.92 11.11 -15.71
C ILE A 133 2.22 11.35 -17.05
N ILE A 134 1.18 10.59 -17.38
CA ILE A 134 0.40 10.79 -18.61
C ILE A 134 -0.24 12.20 -18.61
N PHE A 135 -0.82 12.63 -17.47
CA PHE A 135 -1.29 14.01 -17.33
C PHE A 135 -0.12 15.00 -17.48
N TRP A 136 1.04 14.73 -16.91
CA TRP A 136 2.19 15.62 -17.01
C TRP A 136 2.64 15.84 -18.46
N ILE A 137 2.55 14.81 -19.29
CA ILE A 137 2.81 14.88 -20.73
C ILE A 137 1.69 15.68 -21.43
N ASN A 138 0.43 15.37 -21.16
CA ASN A 138 -0.74 16.05 -21.73
C ASN A 138 -1.63 16.66 -20.63
N PRO A 139 -1.44 17.97 -20.30
CA PRO A 139 -2.15 18.61 -19.18
C PRO A 139 -3.66 18.82 -19.42
N LYS A 140 -4.18 18.50 -20.61
CA LYS A 140 -5.63 18.49 -20.87
C LYS A 140 -6.33 17.31 -20.20
N LEU A 141 -5.59 16.27 -19.82
CA LEU A 141 -6.11 15.07 -19.17
C LEU A 141 -6.24 15.25 -17.66
N THR A 142 -6.99 16.25 -17.21
CA THR A 142 -7.15 16.62 -15.79
C THR A 142 -7.74 15.51 -14.94
N VAL A 143 -8.53 14.60 -15.56
CA VAL A 143 -9.04 13.39 -14.93
C VAL A 143 -7.89 12.54 -14.40
N LEU A 144 -6.81 12.37 -15.17
CA LEU A 144 -5.65 11.57 -14.78
C LEU A 144 -4.79 12.26 -13.72
N ALA A 145 -4.80 13.60 -13.65
CA ALA A 145 -4.16 14.33 -12.56
C ALA A 145 -4.81 13.99 -11.21
N THR A 146 -6.14 14.05 -11.16
CA THR A 146 -6.90 13.76 -9.94
C THR A 146 -6.79 12.27 -9.57
N LEU A 147 -6.99 11.37 -10.54
CA LEU A 147 -6.82 9.93 -10.35
C LEU A 147 -5.42 9.60 -9.81
N GLY A 148 -4.39 10.10 -10.48
CA GLY A 148 -3.00 9.85 -10.13
C GLY A 148 -2.64 10.38 -8.74
N THR A 149 -3.05 11.61 -8.42
CA THR A 149 -2.84 12.22 -7.10
C THR A 149 -3.45 11.37 -5.98
N LEU A 150 -4.71 10.95 -6.16
CA LEU A 150 -5.40 10.13 -5.15
C LEU A 150 -4.81 8.71 -5.09
N GLY A 151 -4.44 8.13 -6.23
CA GLY A 151 -3.78 6.82 -6.29
C GLY A 151 -2.42 6.79 -5.61
N ILE A 152 -1.62 7.87 -5.69
CA ILE A 152 -0.37 8.00 -4.94
C ILE A 152 -0.67 8.19 -3.44
N ALA A 153 -1.63 9.04 -3.09
CA ALA A 153 -1.95 9.36 -1.71
C ALA A 153 -2.52 8.16 -0.92
N SER A 154 -3.30 7.30 -1.59
CA SER A 154 -3.85 6.08 -0.96
C SER A 154 -2.78 5.08 -0.55
N ALA A 155 -1.60 5.13 -1.18
CA ALA A 155 -0.46 4.28 -0.84
C ALA A 155 0.37 4.77 0.36
N ALA A 156 -0.15 5.67 1.21
CA ALA A 156 0.60 6.18 2.37
C ALA A 156 1.07 5.07 3.31
N GLY A 157 0.25 4.04 3.54
CA GLY A 157 0.62 2.85 4.32
C GLY A 157 1.74 2.05 3.67
N ASP A 158 1.69 1.91 2.35
CA ASP A 158 2.74 1.24 1.58
C ASP A 158 4.08 1.98 1.66
N PHE A 159 4.06 3.30 1.52
CA PHE A 159 5.27 4.12 1.68
C PHE A 159 5.85 4.03 3.09
N TYR A 160 4.99 3.94 4.10
CA TYR A 160 5.43 3.71 5.47
C TYR A 160 6.10 2.35 5.63
N ASN A 161 5.53 1.30 5.05
CA ASN A 161 6.09 -0.05 5.03
C ASN A 161 7.42 -0.10 4.26
N VAL A 162 7.51 0.56 3.12
CA VAL A 162 8.77 0.71 2.35
C VAL A 162 9.84 1.40 3.19
N ARG A 163 9.50 2.52 3.85
CA ARG A 163 10.44 3.22 4.73
C ARG A 163 10.94 2.33 5.86
N ASN A 164 10.05 1.58 6.49
CA ASN A 164 10.41 0.65 7.56
C ASN A 164 11.33 -0.47 7.04
N ALA A 165 10.99 -1.08 5.91
CA ALA A 165 11.82 -2.10 5.27
C ALA A 165 13.22 -1.56 4.91
N LEU A 166 13.29 -0.35 4.36
CA LEU A 166 14.58 0.26 3.98
C LEU A 166 15.47 0.53 5.20
N ARG A 167 14.89 0.99 6.32
CA ARG A 167 15.63 1.40 7.52
C ARG A 167 15.98 0.26 8.45
N GLN A 168 15.12 -0.76 8.54
CA GLN A 168 15.22 -1.78 9.60
C GLN A 168 15.77 -3.10 9.09
N VAL A 169 15.55 -3.44 7.80
CA VAL A 169 15.94 -4.73 7.25
C VAL A 169 17.31 -4.65 6.58
N PRO A 170 18.31 -5.42 7.03
CA PRO A 170 19.62 -5.46 6.38
C PRO A 170 19.55 -6.10 4.98
N LYS A 171 20.64 -5.97 4.22
CA LYS A 171 20.78 -6.64 2.92
C LYS A 171 20.74 -8.16 3.12
N GLY A 172 19.92 -8.86 2.33
CA GLY A 172 19.73 -10.31 2.44
C GLY A 172 18.63 -10.72 3.43
N GLY A 173 18.11 -9.79 4.23
CA GLY A 173 16.99 -10.07 5.14
C GLY A 173 15.69 -10.40 4.39
N ARG A 174 14.88 -11.22 5.03
CA ARG A 174 13.53 -11.59 4.58
C ARG A 174 12.49 -10.98 5.49
N ILE A 175 11.31 -10.69 4.92
CA ILE A 175 10.18 -10.03 5.58
C ILE A 175 8.98 -10.93 5.46
N TYR A 176 8.18 -11.03 6.53
CA TYR A 176 6.90 -11.72 6.54
C TYR A 176 5.92 -11.03 7.48
N GLN A 177 4.63 -11.28 7.29
CA GLN A 177 3.57 -10.87 8.20
C GLN A 177 3.25 -12.00 9.16
N HIS A 178 3.12 -11.68 10.43
CA HIS A 178 2.54 -12.55 11.43
C HIS A 178 1.37 -11.81 12.08
N LYS A 179 0.16 -12.23 11.76
CA LYS A 179 -1.07 -11.50 12.09
C LYS A 179 -1.04 -10.10 11.47
N TYR A 180 -1.14 -9.04 12.27
CA TYR A 180 -1.03 -7.65 11.80
C TYR A 180 0.40 -7.10 11.79
N ASP A 181 1.30 -7.75 12.51
CA ASP A 181 2.66 -7.25 12.70
C ASP A 181 3.58 -7.70 11.57
N THR A 182 4.52 -6.85 11.20
CA THR A 182 5.56 -7.16 10.22
C THR A 182 6.84 -7.55 10.95
N PHE A 183 7.45 -8.65 10.51
CA PHE A 183 8.71 -9.17 11.04
C PHE A 183 9.75 -9.32 9.93
N TRP A 184 11.00 -9.27 10.32
CA TRP A 184 12.10 -9.63 9.44
C TRP A 184 13.09 -10.55 10.15
N TYR A 185 13.83 -11.33 9.40
CA TYR A 185 14.88 -12.22 9.89
C TYR A 185 16.01 -12.36 8.87
N MET A 186 17.17 -12.83 9.32
CA MET A 186 18.25 -13.23 8.43
C MET A 186 18.15 -14.73 8.21
N PRO A 187 18.01 -15.20 6.93
CA PRO A 187 18.00 -16.64 6.68
C PRO A 187 19.36 -17.23 7.04
N GLU A 188 19.36 -18.42 7.62
CA GLU A 188 20.57 -19.20 7.82
C GLU A 188 21.22 -19.49 6.46
N LYS A 189 22.56 -19.48 6.44
CA LYS A 189 23.35 -19.70 5.22
C LYS A 189 23.35 -21.15 4.81
#